data_9a4772f14c2744ef60a54cc179f2fe1c
#
_entry.id   9a4772f14c2744ef60a54cc179f2fe1c
#
_cell.length_a   1.000
_cell.length_b   1.000
_cell.length_c   1.000
_cell.angle_alpha   90.00
_cell.angle_beta   90.00
_cell.angle_gamma   90.00
#
_symmetry.space_group_name_H-M   'P 1'
#
loop_
_entity.id
_entity.type
_entity.pdbx_description
1 polymer ?
#
loop_
_entity_poly.entity_id
_entity_poly.type
_entity_poly.pdbx_seq_one_letter_code
_entity_poly.pdbx_strand_id
1 'polypeptide(L)'
;FSGIDPADEPLDVRPVCHYMMGGVHTNIDGAAELQGVWAAGEAACNSVHGANRLGANSTSECIVWGKITGSLATDYIEKEYTSAQFPTHLVSAEETRIFDGIFRGRGEVNPYEVKQEVAETLNAKAYVYRNHNDLAEGLKKIRELKQKTWKHVDDSAKEYNTNFQNVMELDSMFRVAEVVLLGALNRKESRGAHARTDFPTRDDTNFLHHTLAYYDPNEPIMKKHPVTITKYKPVERKY
;
A
#
# COMPACT_ATOMS: atom_id res chain seq x y z
N PHE A 1 -8.28 21.56 -21.53
CA PHE A 1 -7.14 22.06 -20.74
C PHE A 1 -5.78 21.81 -21.41
N SER A 2 -5.64 20.77 -22.25
CA SER A 2 -4.42 20.49 -23.02
C SER A 2 -4.29 21.31 -24.29
N GLY A 3 -5.38 21.94 -24.77
CA GLY A 3 -5.42 22.65 -26.07
C GLY A 3 -5.46 21.70 -27.28
N ILE A 4 -5.57 20.39 -27.06
CA ILE A 4 -5.63 19.36 -28.11
C ILE A 4 -7.09 19.01 -28.37
N ASP A 5 -7.53 19.04 -29.63
CA ASP A 5 -8.82 18.46 -30.02
C ASP A 5 -8.63 16.98 -30.35
N PRO A 6 -9.23 16.06 -29.55
CA PRO A 6 -9.05 14.63 -29.77
C PRO A 6 -9.71 14.09 -31.04
N ALA A 7 -10.48 14.91 -31.75
CA ALA A 7 -10.99 14.58 -33.08
C ALA A 7 -9.94 14.74 -34.18
N ASP A 8 -9.01 15.69 -34.00
CA ASP A 8 -8.00 16.04 -34.96
C ASP A 8 -6.62 15.52 -34.64
N GLU A 9 -6.29 15.40 -33.33
CA GLU A 9 -4.96 14.99 -32.85
C GLU A 9 -5.04 13.91 -31.78
N PRO A 10 -4.10 12.94 -31.76
CA PRO A 10 -4.06 11.93 -30.71
C PRO A 10 -3.63 12.53 -29.38
N LEU A 11 -4.24 12.05 -28.27
CA LEU A 11 -3.82 12.36 -26.92
C LEU A 11 -2.68 11.42 -26.48
N ASP A 12 -1.66 11.98 -25.88
CA ASP A 12 -0.58 11.21 -25.27
C ASP A 12 -1.10 10.42 -24.07
N VAL A 13 -0.92 9.10 -24.09
CA VAL A 13 -1.30 8.21 -23.00
C VAL A 13 -0.12 7.32 -22.60
N ARG A 14 -0.06 6.99 -21.33
CA ARG A 14 0.91 6.02 -20.80
C ARG A 14 0.26 5.17 -19.71
N PRO A 15 0.72 3.94 -19.48
CA PRO A 15 0.33 3.18 -18.30
C PRO A 15 0.70 3.95 -17.03
N VAL A 16 -0.20 3.96 -16.05
CA VAL A 16 0.03 4.53 -14.72
C VAL A 16 -0.52 3.57 -13.67
N CYS A 17 0.02 3.64 -12.45
CA CYS A 17 -0.56 2.94 -11.32
C CYS A 17 -1.94 3.51 -11.04
N HIS A 18 -2.97 2.65 -11.05
CA HIS A 18 -4.37 3.07 -10.92
C HIS A 18 -5.03 2.55 -9.64
N TYR A 19 -4.81 1.28 -9.29
CA TYR A 19 -5.49 0.63 -8.18
C TYR A 19 -4.56 -0.35 -7.45
N MET A 20 -4.59 -0.32 -6.11
CA MET A 20 -3.86 -1.25 -5.25
C MET A 20 -4.73 -2.50 -4.99
N MET A 21 -4.30 -3.68 -5.44
CA MET A 21 -4.97 -4.94 -5.13
C MET A 21 -4.57 -5.54 -3.78
N GLY A 22 -3.50 -5.04 -3.19
CA GLY A 22 -3.07 -5.32 -1.83
C GLY A 22 -3.79 -4.45 -0.81
N GLY A 23 -3.39 -4.54 0.45
CA GLY A 23 -3.96 -3.74 1.53
C GLY A 23 -3.94 -4.49 2.85
N VAL A 24 -4.75 -4.05 3.79
CA VAL A 24 -4.96 -4.76 5.06
C VAL A 24 -5.54 -6.14 4.75
N HIS A 25 -4.82 -7.20 5.18
CA HIS A 25 -5.30 -8.57 5.03
C HIS A 25 -6.58 -8.77 5.85
N THR A 26 -7.64 -9.20 5.19
CA THR A 26 -8.95 -9.46 5.80
C THR A 26 -9.50 -10.81 5.38
N ASN A 27 -10.42 -11.35 6.18
CA ASN A 27 -11.27 -12.45 5.76
C ASN A 27 -12.35 -11.95 4.77
N ILE A 28 -13.24 -12.85 4.36
CA ILE A 28 -14.34 -12.52 3.42
C ILE A 28 -15.34 -11.49 3.98
N ASP A 29 -15.43 -11.36 5.28
CA ASP A 29 -16.28 -10.40 5.98
C ASP A 29 -15.60 -9.03 6.19
N GLY A 30 -14.39 -8.87 5.68
CA GLY A 30 -13.59 -7.66 5.83
C GLY A 30 -12.95 -7.48 7.21
N ALA A 31 -13.02 -8.48 8.08
CA ALA A 31 -12.37 -8.44 9.40
C ALA A 31 -10.86 -8.72 9.28
N ALA A 32 -10.05 -7.85 9.87
CA ALA A 32 -8.60 -8.02 9.96
C ALA A 32 -8.21 -9.02 11.07
N GLU A 33 -6.94 -9.42 11.13
CA GLU A 33 -6.42 -10.27 12.23
C GLU A 33 -6.51 -9.56 13.60
N LEU A 34 -6.47 -8.25 13.63
CA LEU A 34 -6.61 -7.47 14.85
C LEU A 34 -8.11 -7.32 15.19
N GLN A 35 -8.50 -7.81 16.37
CA GLN A 35 -9.89 -7.74 16.84
C GLN A 35 -10.39 -6.27 16.88
N GLY A 36 -11.61 -6.04 16.39
CA GLY A 36 -12.21 -4.72 16.33
C GLY A 36 -11.75 -3.85 15.15
N VAL A 37 -11.00 -4.44 14.21
CA VAL A 37 -10.55 -3.75 12.99
C VAL A 37 -11.12 -4.42 11.76
N TRP A 38 -11.71 -3.63 10.89
CA TRP A 38 -12.22 -4.03 9.57
C TRP A 38 -11.62 -3.13 8.49
N ALA A 39 -11.50 -3.66 7.29
CA ALA A 39 -11.12 -2.87 6.12
C ALA A 39 -12.00 -3.26 4.92
N ALA A 40 -12.31 -2.28 4.08
CA ALA A 40 -13.15 -2.43 2.89
C ALA A 40 -12.64 -1.58 1.73
N GLY A 41 -12.92 -1.99 0.51
CA GLY A 41 -12.49 -1.29 -0.70
C GLY A 41 -10.99 -1.39 -0.94
N GLU A 42 -10.40 -0.39 -1.58
CA GLU A 42 -8.99 -0.39 -1.99
C GLU A 42 -8.00 -0.53 -0.81
N ALA A 43 -8.39 -0.15 0.40
CA ALA A 43 -7.57 -0.32 1.60
C ALA A 43 -7.48 -1.78 2.08
N ALA A 44 -8.37 -2.67 1.60
CA ALA A 44 -8.48 -4.06 2.03
C ALA A 44 -7.90 -5.04 1.02
N CYS A 45 -7.43 -6.17 1.50
CA CYS A 45 -7.09 -7.33 0.68
C CYS A 45 -7.87 -8.55 1.17
N ASN A 46 -9.11 -8.69 0.67
CA ASN A 46 -9.99 -9.83 0.90
C ASN A 46 -9.90 -10.92 -0.20
N SER A 47 -8.89 -10.84 -1.07
CA SER A 47 -8.57 -11.81 -2.13
C SER A 47 -9.49 -11.80 -3.36
N VAL A 48 -10.47 -10.90 -3.46
CA VAL A 48 -11.44 -10.91 -4.58
C VAL A 48 -10.85 -10.50 -5.93
N HIS A 49 -9.74 -9.77 -5.94
CA HIS A 49 -9.12 -9.29 -7.17
C HIS A 49 -7.97 -10.17 -7.66
N GLY A 50 -7.46 -11.10 -6.85
CA GLY A 50 -6.30 -11.91 -7.20
C GLY A 50 -5.06 -11.04 -7.52
N ALA A 51 -4.33 -11.40 -8.56
CA ALA A 51 -3.11 -10.71 -8.95
C ALA A 51 -3.33 -9.47 -9.85
N ASN A 52 -4.56 -9.23 -10.32
CA ASN A 52 -4.95 -8.03 -11.04
C ASN A 52 -6.47 -7.88 -11.07
N ARG A 53 -6.96 -6.70 -10.72
CA ARG A 53 -8.38 -6.39 -10.70
C ARG A 53 -8.97 -6.31 -12.11
N LEU A 54 -10.14 -6.90 -12.31
CA LEU A 54 -10.93 -6.69 -13.53
C LEU A 54 -11.59 -5.31 -13.54
N GLY A 55 -11.79 -4.75 -14.73
CA GLY A 55 -12.42 -3.45 -14.91
C GLY A 55 -13.77 -3.32 -14.18
N ALA A 56 -14.08 -2.15 -13.67
CA ALA A 56 -15.28 -1.77 -12.93
C ALA A 56 -15.49 -2.42 -11.54
N ASN A 57 -14.68 -3.40 -11.13
CA ASN A 57 -14.87 -4.11 -9.86
C ASN A 57 -14.44 -3.30 -8.61
N SER A 58 -13.67 -2.22 -8.77
CA SER A 58 -13.27 -1.39 -7.63
C SER A 58 -14.46 -0.74 -6.90
N THR A 59 -15.35 -0.09 -7.64
CA THR A 59 -16.53 0.56 -7.06
C THR A 59 -17.48 -0.47 -6.45
N SER A 60 -17.68 -1.61 -7.12
CA SER A 60 -18.51 -2.70 -6.59
C SER A 60 -17.96 -3.24 -5.28
N GLU A 61 -16.67 -3.44 -5.17
CA GLU A 61 -16.01 -3.87 -3.93
C GLU A 61 -16.20 -2.85 -2.81
N CYS A 62 -15.92 -1.56 -3.06
CA CYS A 62 -16.09 -0.51 -2.06
C CYS A 62 -17.52 -0.49 -1.48
N ILE A 63 -18.54 -0.59 -2.34
CA ILE A 63 -19.95 -0.56 -1.92
C ILE A 63 -20.32 -1.83 -1.15
N VAL A 64 -19.99 -3.01 -1.68
CA VAL A 64 -20.39 -4.29 -1.09
C VAL A 64 -19.70 -4.49 0.26
N TRP A 65 -18.37 -4.41 0.31
CA TRP A 65 -17.65 -4.62 1.56
C TRP A 65 -17.78 -3.45 2.53
N GLY A 66 -17.97 -2.22 2.07
CA GLY A 66 -18.32 -1.11 2.94
C GLY A 66 -19.60 -1.35 3.71
N LYS A 67 -20.63 -1.92 3.05
CA LYS A 67 -21.88 -2.32 3.71
C LYS A 67 -21.67 -3.47 4.69
N ILE A 68 -20.96 -4.53 4.28
CA ILE A 68 -20.72 -5.73 5.11
C ILE A 68 -19.97 -5.33 6.37
N THR A 69 -18.82 -4.66 6.22
CA THR A 69 -17.97 -4.26 7.36
C THR A 69 -18.66 -3.28 8.29
N GLY A 70 -19.44 -2.33 7.75
CA GLY A 70 -20.23 -1.39 8.56
C GLY A 70 -21.26 -2.10 9.44
N SER A 71 -21.99 -3.08 8.88
CA SER A 71 -22.94 -3.87 9.65
C SER A 71 -22.26 -4.70 10.74
N LEU A 72 -21.16 -5.38 10.39
CA LEU A 72 -20.43 -6.23 11.35
C LEU A 72 -19.74 -5.42 12.46
N ALA A 73 -19.22 -4.24 12.14
CA ALA A 73 -18.67 -3.33 13.14
C ALA A 73 -19.75 -2.84 14.11
N THR A 74 -20.97 -2.55 13.64
CA THR A 74 -22.11 -2.20 14.49
C THR A 74 -22.47 -3.37 15.41
N ASP A 75 -22.63 -4.56 14.84
CA ASP A 75 -22.93 -5.78 15.62
C ASP A 75 -21.87 -6.05 16.70
N TYR A 76 -20.60 -5.83 16.39
CA TYR A 76 -19.51 -5.99 17.35
C TYR A 76 -19.62 -4.99 18.50
N ILE A 77 -19.88 -3.72 18.19
CA ILE A 77 -20.04 -2.68 19.22
C ILE A 77 -21.19 -3.01 20.15
N GLU A 78 -22.33 -3.48 19.61
CA GLU A 78 -23.51 -3.79 20.39
C GLU A 78 -23.38 -5.04 21.29
N LYS A 79 -22.62 -6.05 20.82
CA LYS A 79 -22.59 -7.36 21.46
C LYS A 79 -21.32 -7.67 22.26
N GLU A 80 -20.18 -7.18 21.78
CA GLU A 80 -18.87 -7.62 22.24
C GLU A 80 -17.99 -6.49 22.79
N TYR A 81 -18.30 -5.25 22.43
CA TYR A 81 -17.45 -4.13 22.85
C TYR A 81 -17.60 -3.84 24.34
N THR A 82 -16.49 -3.92 25.05
CA THR A 82 -16.36 -3.39 26.40
C THR A 82 -15.45 -2.16 26.35
N SER A 83 -15.89 -1.07 27.00
CA SER A 83 -15.09 0.16 27.04
C SER A 83 -13.70 -0.12 27.60
N ALA A 84 -12.69 -0.01 26.75
CA ALA A 84 -11.30 -0.08 27.16
C ALA A 84 -10.89 1.22 27.88
N GLN A 85 -9.98 1.12 28.84
CA GLN A 85 -9.36 2.32 29.40
C GLN A 85 -8.58 3.05 28.30
N PHE A 86 -8.78 4.37 28.23
CA PHE A 86 -8.10 5.22 27.27
C PHE A 86 -6.58 5.19 27.50
N PRO A 87 -5.77 4.81 26.51
CA PRO A 87 -4.33 4.63 26.68
C PRO A 87 -3.59 5.97 26.64
N THR A 88 -3.70 6.77 27.70
CA THR A 88 -3.12 8.14 27.76
C THR A 88 -1.63 8.18 27.44
N HIS A 89 -0.87 7.15 27.83
CA HIS A 89 0.55 7.06 27.55
C HIS A 89 0.86 6.95 26.04
N LEU A 90 0.01 6.26 25.26
CA LEU A 90 0.15 6.18 23.80
C LEU A 90 -0.17 7.51 23.13
N VAL A 91 -1.20 8.21 23.62
CA VAL A 91 -1.55 9.54 23.12
C VAL A 91 -0.42 10.52 23.40
N SER A 92 0.10 10.56 24.64
CA SER A 92 1.22 11.45 24.99
C SER A 92 2.49 11.14 24.20
N ALA A 93 2.77 9.87 23.93
CA ALA A 93 3.89 9.46 23.07
C ALA A 93 3.70 9.97 21.63
N GLU A 94 2.48 9.87 21.08
CA GLU A 94 2.17 10.35 19.74
C GLU A 94 2.18 11.88 19.65
N GLU A 95 1.68 12.59 20.66
CA GLU A 95 1.80 14.03 20.77
C GLU A 95 3.26 14.48 20.76
N THR A 96 4.12 13.82 21.54
CA THR A 96 5.57 14.08 21.54
C THR A 96 6.19 13.83 20.18
N ARG A 97 5.85 12.71 19.53
CA ARG A 97 6.33 12.38 18.20
C ARG A 97 5.95 13.47 17.17
N ILE A 98 4.74 13.95 17.21
CA ILE A 98 4.23 14.97 16.29
C ILE A 98 4.80 16.35 16.63
N PHE A 99 4.57 16.85 17.83
CA PHE A 99 4.88 18.24 18.15
C PHE A 99 6.36 18.49 18.39
N ASP A 100 7.07 17.59 19.03
CA ASP A 100 8.49 17.74 19.28
C ASP A 100 9.34 17.14 18.13
N GLY A 101 8.90 16.02 17.55
CA GLY A 101 9.63 15.34 16.49
C GLY A 101 9.45 15.96 15.10
N ILE A 102 8.27 16.48 14.76
CA ILE A 102 7.97 16.99 13.42
C ILE A 102 7.86 18.53 13.43
N PHE A 103 6.99 19.12 14.24
CA PHE A 103 6.77 20.58 14.25
C PHE A 103 7.97 21.38 14.81
N ARG A 104 8.70 20.85 15.77
CA ARG A 104 9.93 21.45 16.31
C ARG A 104 11.19 20.83 15.76
N GLY A 105 11.05 19.77 14.96
CA GLY A 105 12.17 19.10 14.30
C GLY A 105 12.89 20.04 13.33
N ARG A 106 14.18 19.82 13.18
CA ARG A 106 14.98 20.48 12.15
C ARG A 106 15.46 19.40 11.20
N GLY A 107 14.90 19.38 10.00
CA GLY A 107 15.34 18.51 8.93
C GLY A 107 16.42 19.20 8.10
N GLU A 108 17.31 18.39 7.55
CA GLU A 108 18.35 18.86 6.63
C GLU A 108 17.91 18.76 5.17
N VAL A 109 16.84 18.04 4.90
CA VAL A 109 16.36 17.72 3.54
C VAL A 109 14.89 18.08 3.39
N ASN A 110 14.55 18.71 2.29
CA ASN A 110 13.17 19.07 1.97
C ASN A 110 12.30 17.81 1.80
N PRO A 111 11.22 17.61 2.58
CA PRO A 111 10.36 16.45 2.50
C PRO A 111 9.66 16.28 1.14
N TYR A 112 9.39 17.36 0.41
CA TYR A 112 8.81 17.29 -0.93
C TYR A 112 9.79 16.73 -1.97
N GLU A 113 11.07 17.09 -1.88
CA GLU A 113 12.12 16.51 -2.73
C GLU A 113 12.30 15.02 -2.44
N VAL A 114 12.28 14.64 -1.15
CA VAL A 114 12.33 13.23 -0.76
C VAL A 114 11.13 12.46 -1.28
N LYS A 115 9.92 13.02 -1.21
CA LYS A 115 8.70 12.41 -1.76
C LYS A 115 8.82 12.19 -3.27
N GLN A 116 9.35 13.17 -3.98
CA GLN A 116 9.61 13.07 -5.41
C GLN A 116 10.65 11.98 -5.71
N GLU A 117 11.78 11.93 -4.98
CA GLU A 117 12.79 10.87 -5.16
C GLU A 117 12.21 9.47 -4.92
N VAL A 118 11.29 9.31 -3.95
CA VAL A 118 10.57 8.04 -3.72
C VAL A 118 9.74 7.67 -4.93
N ALA A 119 8.94 8.60 -5.46
CA ALA A 119 8.09 8.36 -6.63
C ALA A 119 8.92 8.02 -7.88
N GLU A 120 9.97 8.77 -8.15
CA GLU A 120 10.89 8.53 -9.27
C GLU A 120 11.58 7.16 -9.14
N THR A 121 12.01 6.79 -7.94
CA THR A 121 12.64 5.48 -7.67
C THR A 121 11.65 4.35 -7.98
N LEU A 122 10.43 4.42 -7.50
CA LEU A 122 9.41 3.40 -7.76
C LEU A 122 9.03 3.33 -9.25
N ASN A 123 8.90 4.48 -9.92
CA ASN A 123 8.63 4.54 -11.35
C ASN A 123 9.77 3.92 -12.18
N ALA A 124 11.03 4.17 -11.80
CA ALA A 124 12.16 3.63 -12.53
C ALA A 124 12.43 2.13 -12.24
N LYS A 125 12.18 1.68 -10.99
CA LYS A 125 12.67 0.39 -10.49
C LYS A 125 11.59 -0.66 -10.22
N ALA A 126 10.33 -0.26 -10.05
CA ALA A 126 9.23 -1.15 -9.68
C ALA A 126 7.96 -0.95 -10.53
N TYR A 127 8.08 -0.39 -11.72
CA TYR A 127 6.94 -0.06 -12.57
C TYR A 127 6.29 -1.31 -13.21
N VAL A 128 5.92 -1.25 -14.49
CA VAL A 128 5.21 -2.33 -15.19
C VAL A 128 6.09 -3.57 -15.33
N TYR A 129 7.31 -3.40 -15.83
CA TYR A 129 8.27 -4.49 -16.04
C TYR A 129 9.38 -4.40 -14.99
N ARG A 130 9.65 -5.51 -14.34
CA ARG A 130 10.52 -5.61 -13.18
C ARG A 130 11.59 -6.67 -13.39
N ASN A 131 12.74 -6.50 -12.78
CA ASN A 131 13.79 -7.50 -12.70
C ASN A 131 14.50 -7.42 -11.34
N HIS A 132 15.30 -8.44 -11.03
CA HIS A 132 15.98 -8.53 -9.73
C HIS A 132 16.85 -7.31 -9.42
N ASN A 133 17.65 -6.88 -10.39
CA ASN A 133 18.63 -5.81 -10.17
C ASN A 133 17.93 -4.48 -9.88
N ASP A 134 16.95 -4.10 -10.71
CA ASP A 134 16.21 -2.86 -10.52
C ASP A 134 15.44 -2.86 -9.18
N LEU A 135 14.79 -3.96 -8.82
CA LEU A 135 14.09 -4.07 -7.55
C LEU A 135 15.04 -3.98 -6.36
N ALA A 136 16.21 -4.59 -6.42
CA ALA A 136 17.20 -4.54 -5.35
C ALA A 136 17.80 -3.13 -5.20
N GLU A 137 18.13 -2.46 -6.31
CA GLU A 137 18.58 -1.07 -6.32
C GLU A 137 17.50 -0.12 -5.78
N GLY A 138 16.25 -0.32 -6.21
CA GLY A 138 15.11 0.45 -5.71
C GLY A 138 14.94 0.31 -4.20
N LEU A 139 15.00 -0.92 -3.67
CA LEU A 139 14.91 -1.18 -2.24
C LEU A 139 16.04 -0.49 -1.46
N LYS A 140 17.27 -0.59 -1.96
CA LYS A 140 18.41 0.09 -1.37
C LYS A 140 18.20 1.61 -1.32
N LYS A 141 17.78 2.22 -2.44
CA LYS A 141 17.54 3.66 -2.52
C LYS A 141 16.41 4.11 -1.59
N ILE A 142 15.31 3.37 -1.49
CA ILE A 142 14.20 3.68 -0.56
C ILE A 142 14.70 3.65 0.89
N ARG A 143 15.52 2.66 1.27
CA ARG A 143 16.11 2.58 2.62
C ARG A 143 17.08 3.73 2.92
N GLU A 144 17.87 4.14 1.95
CA GLU A 144 18.76 5.32 2.08
C GLU A 144 17.96 6.61 2.28
N LEU A 145 16.88 6.81 1.49
CA LEU A 145 16.01 7.97 1.62
C LEU A 145 15.31 8.01 2.99
N LYS A 146 14.85 6.86 3.49
CA LYS A 146 14.21 6.72 4.80
C LYS A 146 15.11 7.17 5.95
N GLN A 147 16.43 7.08 5.82
CA GLN A 147 17.42 7.49 6.83
C GLN A 147 17.74 8.98 6.81
N LYS A 148 17.32 9.73 5.78
CA LYS A 148 17.53 11.18 5.72
C LYS A 148 16.72 11.91 6.79
N THR A 149 17.19 13.06 7.22
CA THR A 149 16.51 13.93 8.21
C THR A 149 15.46 14.84 7.57
N TRP A 150 14.38 14.24 7.11
CA TRP A 150 13.28 14.90 6.39
C TRP A 150 12.04 15.19 7.25
N LYS A 151 12.00 14.69 8.49
CA LYS A 151 10.82 14.85 9.39
C LYS A 151 10.79 16.24 10.00
N HIS A 152 10.35 17.21 9.23
CA HIS A 152 10.11 18.58 9.72
C HIS A 152 9.05 19.27 8.85
N VAL A 153 8.46 20.33 9.38
CA VAL A 153 7.54 21.22 8.67
C VAL A 153 8.04 22.66 8.79
N ASP A 154 7.97 23.41 7.69
CA ASP A 154 8.34 24.83 7.67
C ASP A 154 7.17 25.70 8.14
N ASP A 155 5.92 25.25 7.94
CA ASP A 155 4.72 25.93 8.37
C ASP A 155 4.30 25.44 9.77
N SER A 156 4.25 26.37 10.71
CA SER A 156 3.86 26.11 12.11
C SER A 156 2.34 26.16 12.35
N ALA A 157 1.52 26.45 11.33
CA ALA A 157 0.07 26.43 11.45
C ALA A 157 -0.43 25.05 11.89
N LYS A 158 -1.40 25.03 12.81
CA LYS A 158 -1.99 23.77 13.28
C LYS A 158 -3.21 23.35 12.46
N GLU A 159 -3.82 24.29 11.75
CA GLU A 159 -5.02 24.08 10.96
C GLU A 159 -4.67 24.17 9.47
N TYR A 160 -5.28 23.28 8.66
CA TYR A 160 -5.09 23.22 7.20
C TYR A 160 -3.62 23.11 6.74
N ASN A 161 -2.76 22.52 7.57
CA ASN A 161 -1.33 22.39 7.28
C ASN A 161 -1.04 21.22 6.34
N THR A 162 -1.01 21.50 5.04
CA THR A 162 -0.69 20.51 4.00
C THR A 162 0.76 20.04 4.06
N ASN A 163 1.67 20.86 4.61
CA ASN A 163 3.06 20.50 4.82
C ASN A 163 3.19 19.38 5.86
N PHE A 164 2.49 19.52 7.00
CA PHE A 164 2.40 18.47 8.00
C PHE A 164 1.79 17.19 7.45
N GLN A 165 0.69 17.27 6.70
CA GLN A 165 0.08 16.12 6.04
C GLN A 165 1.09 15.42 5.12
N ASN A 166 1.85 16.15 4.31
CA ASN A 166 2.86 15.60 3.42
C ASN A 166 3.96 14.82 4.17
N VAL A 167 4.42 15.34 5.30
CA VAL A 167 5.43 14.65 6.14
C VAL A 167 4.87 13.37 6.74
N MET A 168 3.61 13.38 7.20
CA MET A 168 2.94 12.18 7.74
C MET A 168 2.74 11.11 6.65
N GLU A 169 2.31 11.51 5.46
CA GLU A 169 2.14 10.61 4.32
C GLU A 169 3.47 9.97 3.90
N LEU A 170 4.56 10.73 3.92
CA LEU A 170 5.88 10.25 3.49
C LEU A 170 6.39 9.10 4.36
N ASP A 171 6.15 9.12 5.68
CA ASP A 171 6.49 7.99 6.57
C ASP A 171 5.74 6.71 6.15
N SER A 172 4.45 6.83 5.83
CA SER A 172 3.64 5.71 5.32
C SER A 172 4.09 5.25 3.92
N MET A 173 4.45 6.19 3.04
CA MET A 173 4.97 5.87 1.71
C MET A 173 6.24 5.03 1.76
N PHE A 174 7.18 5.34 2.66
CA PHE A 174 8.39 4.53 2.83
C PHE A 174 8.07 3.09 3.23
N ARG A 175 7.13 2.89 4.16
CA ARG A 175 6.72 1.55 4.61
C ARG A 175 6.10 0.74 3.49
N VAL A 176 5.17 1.35 2.75
CA VAL A 176 4.51 0.70 1.60
C VAL A 176 5.49 0.42 0.48
N ALA A 177 6.37 1.36 0.14
CA ALA A 177 7.39 1.19 -0.90
C ALA A 177 8.34 0.03 -0.58
N GLU A 178 8.78 -0.10 0.68
CA GLU A 178 9.63 -1.20 1.14
C GLU A 178 8.92 -2.56 1.00
N VAL A 179 7.66 -2.65 1.43
CA VAL A 179 6.84 -3.87 1.31
C VAL A 179 6.61 -4.26 -0.15
N VAL A 180 6.31 -3.29 -1.03
CA VAL A 180 6.13 -3.53 -2.47
C VAL A 180 7.39 -4.08 -3.11
N LEU A 181 8.55 -3.48 -2.83
CA LEU A 181 9.84 -3.91 -3.38
C LEU A 181 10.27 -5.28 -2.86
N LEU A 182 10.15 -5.52 -1.56
CA LEU A 182 10.45 -6.83 -0.95
C LEU A 182 9.51 -7.92 -1.47
N GLY A 183 8.22 -7.65 -1.55
CA GLY A 183 7.24 -8.57 -2.12
C GLY A 183 7.54 -8.92 -3.57
N ALA A 184 7.90 -7.92 -4.39
CA ALA A 184 8.27 -8.10 -5.78
C ALA A 184 9.60 -8.87 -5.96
N LEU A 185 10.61 -8.63 -5.11
CA LEU A 185 11.87 -9.37 -5.10
C LEU A 185 11.67 -10.85 -4.77
N ASN A 186 10.84 -11.14 -3.77
CA ASN A 186 10.59 -12.49 -3.29
C ASN A 186 9.75 -13.33 -4.26
N ARG A 187 8.88 -12.69 -5.06
CA ARG A 187 8.01 -13.36 -6.03
C ARG A 187 8.71 -13.55 -7.36
N LYS A 188 9.31 -14.72 -7.56
CA LYS A 188 10.08 -15.09 -8.76
C LYS A 188 9.19 -15.74 -9.82
N GLU A 189 8.15 -15.05 -10.21
CA GLU A 189 7.20 -15.44 -11.27
C GLU A 189 6.60 -14.18 -11.90
N SER A 190 5.84 -14.33 -12.98
CA SER A 190 4.95 -13.29 -13.52
C SER A 190 3.49 -13.71 -13.33
N ARG A 191 2.67 -12.81 -12.71
CA ARG A 191 1.26 -13.08 -12.43
C ARG A 191 0.45 -11.78 -12.37
N GLY A 192 -0.55 -11.64 -13.21
CA GLY A 192 -1.39 -10.45 -13.27
C GLY A 192 -0.58 -9.19 -13.54
N ALA A 193 -0.65 -8.21 -12.65
CA ALA A 193 0.10 -6.95 -12.75
C ALA A 193 1.59 -7.08 -12.38
N HIS A 194 2.01 -8.20 -11.79
CA HIS A 194 3.40 -8.45 -11.47
C HIS A 194 4.11 -9.11 -12.65
N ALA A 195 4.84 -8.32 -13.45
CA ALA A 195 5.56 -8.77 -14.63
C ALA A 195 7.08 -8.75 -14.40
N ARG A 196 7.69 -9.94 -14.31
CA ARG A 196 9.13 -10.13 -14.11
C ARG A 196 9.79 -10.53 -15.43
N THR A 197 10.68 -9.68 -15.96
CA THR A 197 11.41 -9.98 -17.20
C THR A 197 12.41 -11.12 -17.02
N ASP A 198 12.91 -11.33 -15.81
CA ASP A 198 13.82 -12.41 -15.43
C ASP A 198 13.08 -13.71 -15.00
N PHE A 199 11.77 -13.65 -14.74
CA PHE A 199 10.87 -14.77 -14.44
C PHE A 199 9.54 -14.59 -15.17
N PRO A 200 9.48 -14.72 -16.51
CA PRO A 200 8.32 -14.32 -17.31
C PRO A 200 7.12 -15.26 -17.19
N THR A 201 7.30 -16.45 -16.63
CA THR A 201 6.25 -17.47 -16.53
C THR A 201 5.58 -17.46 -15.17
N ARG A 202 4.28 -17.84 -15.13
CA ARG A 202 3.53 -18.11 -13.92
C ARG A 202 3.97 -19.43 -13.31
N ASP A 203 4.07 -19.50 -11.99
CA ASP A 203 4.45 -20.69 -11.22
C ASP A 203 3.46 -20.96 -10.08
N ASP A 204 2.44 -21.79 -10.37
CA ASP A 204 1.43 -22.16 -9.37
C ASP A 204 1.95 -23.13 -8.30
N THR A 205 3.06 -23.81 -8.56
CA THR A 205 3.64 -24.76 -7.57
C THR A 205 4.26 -24.01 -6.40
N ASN A 206 5.00 -22.94 -6.68
CA ASN A 206 5.75 -22.24 -5.66
C ASN A 206 5.10 -20.91 -5.20
N PHE A 207 4.25 -20.31 -6.05
CA PHE A 207 3.74 -18.95 -5.84
C PHE A 207 2.22 -18.79 -5.82
N LEU A 208 1.43 -19.90 -5.82
CA LEU A 208 -0.01 -19.80 -5.60
C LEU A 208 -0.32 -19.51 -4.12
N HIS A 209 0.08 -18.34 -3.67
CA HIS A 209 -0.13 -17.86 -2.29
C HIS A 209 -0.18 -16.33 -2.26
N HIS A 210 -0.80 -15.77 -1.22
CA HIS A 210 -0.65 -14.36 -0.87
C HIS A 210 0.70 -14.13 -0.18
N THR A 211 1.28 -12.96 -0.41
CA THR A 211 2.44 -12.48 0.32
C THR A 211 1.96 -11.51 1.39
N LEU A 212 2.13 -11.86 2.66
CA LEU A 212 1.80 -11.01 3.80
C LEU A 212 3.05 -10.35 4.35
N ALA A 213 2.97 -9.06 4.67
CA ALA A 213 4.00 -8.31 5.34
C ALA A 213 3.56 -7.96 6.75
N TYR A 214 4.35 -8.37 7.74
CA TYR A 214 4.14 -8.02 9.15
C TYR A 214 5.10 -6.93 9.56
N TYR A 215 4.62 -6.04 10.42
CA TYR A 215 5.45 -4.96 10.94
C TYR A 215 6.60 -5.51 11.80
N ASP A 216 7.80 -5.04 11.51
CA ASP A 216 8.98 -5.14 12.35
C ASP A 216 9.74 -3.79 12.26
N PRO A 217 10.32 -3.28 13.35
CA PRO A 217 10.99 -1.98 13.36
C PRO A 217 12.21 -1.92 12.44
N ASN A 218 12.86 -3.04 12.14
CA ASN A 218 14.06 -3.11 11.31
C ASN A 218 13.72 -3.37 9.85
N GLU A 219 13.02 -4.48 9.59
CA GLU A 219 12.65 -4.90 8.24
C GLU A 219 11.32 -5.68 8.27
N PRO A 220 10.38 -5.41 7.33
CA PRO A 220 9.11 -6.15 7.27
C PRO A 220 9.31 -7.66 7.17
N ILE A 221 8.60 -8.43 8.00
CA ILE A 221 8.63 -9.90 7.98
C ILE A 221 7.65 -10.38 6.92
N MET A 222 8.17 -11.00 5.86
CA MET A 222 7.37 -11.51 4.75
C MET A 222 6.95 -12.97 5.01
N LYS A 223 5.64 -13.25 4.92
CA LYS A 223 5.08 -14.61 5.09
C LYS A 223 4.21 -14.98 3.90
N LYS A 224 4.04 -16.30 3.71
CA LYS A 224 3.13 -16.88 2.72
C LYS A 224 1.81 -17.22 3.39
N HIS A 225 0.70 -16.92 2.72
CA HIS A 225 -0.63 -17.32 3.15
C HIS A 225 -1.34 -18.02 1.98
N PRO A 226 -1.94 -19.21 2.15
CA PRO A 226 -2.57 -19.94 1.05
C PRO A 226 -3.74 -19.17 0.44
N VAL A 227 -3.91 -19.30 -0.87
CA VAL A 227 -5.10 -18.78 -1.56
C VAL A 227 -6.28 -19.70 -1.28
N THR A 228 -7.42 -19.14 -0.87
CA THR A 228 -8.67 -19.89 -0.73
C THR A 228 -9.27 -20.15 -2.11
N ILE A 229 -9.30 -21.41 -2.53
CA ILE A 229 -9.92 -21.84 -3.80
C ILE A 229 -11.26 -22.50 -3.47
N THR A 230 -12.35 -21.85 -3.86
CA THR A 230 -13.70 -22.34 -3.58
C THR A 230 -14.29 -23.07 -4.78
N LYS A 231 -14.85 -22.35 -5.74
CA LYS A 231 -15.65 -22.91 -6.84
C LYS A 231 -14.83 -23.19 -8.10
N TYR A 232 -13.89 -22.30 -8.43
CA TYR A 232 -13.12 -22.38 -9.68
C TYR A 232 -11.62 -22.48 -9.38
N LYS A 233 -10.94 -23.36 -10.14
CA LYS A 233 -9.48 -23.43 -10.10
C LYS A 233 -8.87 -22.23 -10.84
N PRO A 234 -7.72 -21.72 -10.38
CA PRO A 234 -6.98 -20.68 -11.10
C PRO A 234 -6.61 -21.19 -12.52
N VAL A 235 -6.86 -20.38 -13.52
CA VAL A 235 -6.48 -20.66 -14.91
C VAL A 235 -5.62 -19.52 -15.43
N GLU A 236 -4.77 -19.80 -16.42
CA GLU A 236 -4.02 -18.77 -17.09
C GLU A 236 -4.97 -17.90 -17.92
N ARG A 237 -4.85 -16.58 -17.78
CA ARG A 237 -5.60 -15.65 -18.62
C ARG A 237 -4.97 -15.60 -20.02
N LYS A 238 -5.75 -15.93 -21.02
CA LYS A 238 -5.41 -15.74 -22.43
C LYS A 238 -6.11 -14.49 -22.94
N TYR A 239 -5.39 -13.65 -23.67
CA TYR A 239 -5.90 -12.46 -24.34
C TYR A 239 -6.18 -12.78 -25.80
#